data_1ae8be68535fd5899c7ba3d0513e241a
#
_entry.id   1ae8be68535fd5899c7ba3d0513e241a
#
_cell.length_a   1.000
_cell.length_b   1.000
_cell.length_c   1.000
_cell.angle_alpha   90.00
_cell.angle_beta   90.00
_cell.angle_gamma   90.00
#
_symmetry.space_group_name_H-M   'P 1'
#
loop_
_entity.id
_entity.type
_entity.pdbx_description
1 polymer ?
#
loop_
_entity_poly.entity_id
_entity_poly.type
_entity_poly.pdbx_seq_one_letter_code
_entity_poly.pdbx_strand_id
1 'polypeptide(L)'
;MTAMNARIAAVATLAAALISSTADPTAFPKAAAVATPRAALTAALPLTLPGTVDSNSPLVWDLDDGQRRLFVMTSHSGQSNVSSGASIERFGATTEVTLRPHPGHGVWMEAVVSDDVETWYGYYHNEWPATACGRGDRFVPRIGAAMSTDRGRSWKDLGIVLQATQSTTACDSTNRYVIGGVGDLSVMLDPDKKYLYIFYSQYQRQLEAQGVAVARLRWADRDRPAGRVAIWRSGIWEPNAGRREPSAALPGAMRRLEWTYPAATPLVSTTQAWHDADDKVDAYWGPAVHWNTALEQYVMLLNRAKDENYGQEGIYVSFSPTLDDPSLWSPPQKLLTGGKWYPQVVGSAPGIGTDKIAGASARFFMSGRSDWMINFTK
;
A
#
# COMPACT_ATOMS: atom_id res chain seq x y z
N MET A 1 74.56 34.62 39.03
CA MET A 1 74.94 34.57 37.60
C MET A 1 73.70 34.21 36.88
N THR A 2 73.02 35.21 36.30
CA THR A 2 72.51 35.04 34.97
C THR A 2 71.38 36.08 34.69
N ALA A 3 71.46 36.69 33.60
CA ALA A 3 70.85 37.94 33.20
C ALA A 3 69.35 37.84 32.94
N MET A 4 68.70 38.90 33.32
CA MET A 4 67.28 39.24 33.10
C MET A 4 67.19 40.08 31.82
N ASN A 5 66.46 39.61 30.83
CA ASN A 5 66.18 40.39 29.65
C ASN A 5 64.67 40.80 29.67
N ALA A 6 64.44 42.07 29.82
CA ALA A 6 63.12 42.73 29.70
C ALA A 6 62.76 42.89 28.21
N ARG A 7 61.54 42.54 27.85
CA ARG A 7 60.93 42.91 26.56
C ARG A 7 59.71 43.80 26.81
N ILE A 8 59.79 44.95 26.22
CA ILE A 8 58.77 46.00 26.21
C ILE A 8 57.60 45.54 25.33
N ALA A 9 56.38 45.58 25.89
CA ALA A 9 55.16 45.33 25.13
C ALA A 9 54.55 46.69 24.68
N ALA A 10 54.36 46.84 23.38
CA ALA A 10 53.63 47.96 22.79
C ALA A 10 52.14 47.70 22.88
N VAL A 11 51.40 48.64 23.48
CA VAL A 11 49.93 48.61 23.55
C VAL A 11 49.40 49.29 22.29
N ALA A 12 48.74 48.53 21.41
CA ALA A 12 47.95 49.08 20.32
C ALA A 12 46.49 49.18 20.74
N THR A 13 45.98 50.40 20.80
CA THR A 13 44.59 50.69 21.11
C THR A 13 43.74 50.50 19.86
N LEU A 14 42.91 49.48 19.82
CA LEU A 14 41.91 49.26 18.76
C LEU A 14 40.58 49.92 19.22
N ALA A 15 40.13 50.93 18.51
CA ALA A 15 38.79 51.50 18.68
C ALA A 15 37.75 50.57 18.01
N ALA A 16 36.93 49.90 18.80
CA ALA A 16 35.80 49.13 18.31
C ALA A 16 34.59 50.04 18.10
N ALA A 17 34.19 50.21 16.84
CA ALA A 17 32.90 50.82 16.49
C ALA A 17 31.76 49.84 16.80
N LEU A 18 30.94 50.12 17.79
CA LEU A 18 29.71 49.39 18.10
C LEU A 18 28.63 49.79 17.07
N ILE A 19 28.37 48.93 16.10
CA ILE A 19 27.14 48.98 15.28
C ILE A 19 26.07 48.27 16.10
N SER A 20 25.20 48.98 16.74
CA SER A 20 24.00 48.45 17.40
C SER A 20 22.96 48.15 16.30
N SER A 21 22.84 46.91 15.88
CA SER A 21 21.68 46.43 15.14
C SER A 21 20.57 46.14 16.16
N THR A 22 19.52 46.96 16.18
CA THR A 22 18.29 46.66 16.91
C THR A 22 17.53 45.58 16.14
N ALA A 23 17.88 44.31 16.33
CA ALA A 23 17.04 43.22 15.93
C ALA A 23 15.89 43.09 16.92
N ASP A 24 14.66 43.15 16.44
CA ASP A 24 13.45 42.91 17.21
C ASP A 24 13.48 41.48 17.79
N PRO A 25 13.54 41.28 19.12
CA PRO A 25 13.66 39.95 19.71
C PRO A 25 12.37 39.10 19.62
N THR A 26 11.30 39.61 19.01
CA THR A 26 10.00 38.93 18.90
C THR A 26 9.72 38.34 17.50
N ALA A 27 10.59 38.55 16.54
CA ALA A 27 10.44 37.91 15.21
C ALA A 27 10.88 36.46 15.27
N PHE A 28 9.97 35.56 15.62
CA PHE A 28 10.17 34.12 15.32
C PHE A 28 10.44 33.98 13.82
N PRO A 29 11.47 33.24 13.39
CA PRO A 29 11.67 32.97 11.99
C PRO A 29 10.39 32.29 11.47
N LYS A 30 9.73 32.91 10.49
CA LYS A 30 8.58 32.34 9.83
C LYS A 30 9.05 31.00 9.27
N ALA A 31 8.55 29.90 9.83
CA ALA A 31 8.90 28.56 9.37
C ALA A 31 8.75 28.55 7.84
N ALA A 32 9.82 28.24 7.14
CA ALA A 32 9.75 28.12 5.69
C ALA A 32 8.62 27.13 5.40
N ALA A 33 7.66 27.53 4.59
CA ALA A 33 6.55 26.66 4.22
C ALA A 33 7.16 25.43 3.57
N VAL A 34 7.04 24.26 4.23
CA VAL A 34 7.48 23.00 3.64
C VAL A 34 6.69 22.84 2.35
N ALA A 35 7.39 22.78 1.22
CA ALA A 35 6.74 22.64 -0.08
C ALA A 35 5.92 21.36 -0.07
N THR A 36 4.66 21.44 -0.48
CA THR A 36 3.79 20.27 -0.59
C THR A 36 4.27 19.42 -1.77
N PRO A 37 4.58 18.14 -1.58
CA PRO A 37 4.99 17.26 -2.67
C PRO A 37 3.94 17.21 -3.78
N ARG A 38 4.41 17.06 -5.02
CA ARG A 38 3.56 16.95 -6.21
C ARG A 38 4.01 15.81 -7.08
N ALA A 39 3.06 15.28 -7.86
CA ALA A 39 3.32 14.29 -8.89
C ALA A 39 2.72 14.77 -10.23
N ALA A 40 3.41 14.49 -11.33
CA ALA A 40 2.95 14.79 -12.67
C ALA A 40 3.28 13.66 -13.64
N LEU A 41 2.42 13.44 -14.62
CA LEU A 41 2.61 12.43 -15.64
C LEU A 41 3.23 13.04 -16.91
N THR A 42 4.16 12.32 -17.52
CA THR A 42 4.71 12.61 -18.84
C THR A 42 4.60 11.37 -19.72
N ALA A 43 4.25 11.54 -20.99
CA ALA A 43 4.13 10.43 -21.92
C ALA A 43 5.45 9.66 -22.06
N ALA A 44 5.36 8.35 -22.17
CA ALA A 44 6.49 7.44 -22.33
C ALA A 44 6.17 6.35 -23.36
N LEU A 45 7.21 5.66 -23.85
CA LEU A 45 6.99 4.49 -24.71
C LEU A 45 6.19 3.43 -23.93
N PRO A 46 5.20 2.81 -24.58
CA PRO A 46 4.38 1.79 -23.94
C PRO A 46 5.21 0.64 -23.38
N LEU A 47 4.85 0.20 -22.20
CA LEU A 47 5.41 -0.97 -21.52
C LEU A 47 4.27 -1.77 -20.88
N THR A 48 4.32 -3.10 -21.00
CA THR A 48 3.28 -3.97 -20.43
C THR A 48 3.95 -5.04 -19.58
N LEU A 49 3.43 -5.26 -18.37
CA LEU A 49 3.80 -6.39 -17.55
C LEU A 49 3.35 -7.70 -18.20
N PRO A 50 4.03 -8.83 -17.93
CA PRO A 50 3.66 -10.12 -18.52
C PRO A 50 2.27 -10.58 -18.04
N GLY A 51 1.49 -11.18 -18.95
CA GLY A 51 0.15 -11.69 -18.68
C GLY A 51 -0.93 -10.61 -18.66
N THR A 52 -2.11 -10.97 -18.17
CA THR A 52 -3.22 -10.06 -17.92
C THR A 52 -3.20 -9.64 -16.45
N VAL A 53 -3.55 -8.39 -16.17
CA VAL A 53 -3.45 -7.80 -14.83
C VAL A 53 -4.78 -7.21 -14.41
N ASP A 54 -5.27 -7.69 -13.26
CA ASP A 54 -6.50 -7.28 -12.59
C ASP A 54 -6.27 -7.14 -11.08
N SER A 55 -5.14 -6.58 -10.70
CA SER A 55 -4.72 -6.33 -9.31
C SER A 55 -3.47 -5.47 -9.27
N ASN A 56 -3.02 -5.08 -8.08
CA ASN A 56 -1.65 -4.63 -7.90
C ASN A 56 -0.67 -5.75 -8.29
N SER A 57 0.45 -5.39 -8.89
CA SER A 57 1.47 -6.33 -9.37
C SER A 57 2.76 -6.15 -8.56
N PRO A 58 3.01 -6.97 -7.52
CA PRO A 58 4.23 -6.84 -6.72
C PRO A 58 5.47 -7.24 -7.49
N LEU A 59 6.57 -6.49 -7.27
CA LEU A 59 7.88 -6.74 -7.86
C LEU A 59 8.93 -6.95 -6.78
N VAL A 60 9.81 -7.93 -6.97
CA VAL A 60 10.89 -8.27 -6.03
C VAL A 60 12.19 -8.50 -6.79
N TRP A 61 13.29 -7.87 -6.35
CA TRP A 61 14.62 -8.23 -6.77
C TRP A 61 15.16 -9.36 -5.90
N ASP A 62 15.53 -10.49 -6.52
CA ASP A 62 16.12 -11.63 -5.80
C ASP A 62 17.19 -12.33 -6.66
N LEU A 63 17.95 -13.22 -6.05
CA LEU A 63 18.91 -14.06 -6.75
C LEU A 63 18.19 -15.31 -7.32
N ASP A 64 18.42 -15.60 -8.60
CA ASP A 64 17.97 -16.84 -9.27
C ASP A 64 19.20 -17.44 -9.96
N ASP A 65 19.62 -18.63 -9.51
CA ASP A 65 20.85 -19.30 -9.96
C ASP A 65 22.10 -18.38 -9.89
N GLY A 66 22.20 -17.62 -8.78
CA GLY A 66 23.30 -16.69 -8.53
C GLY A 66 23.23 -15.38 -9.33
N GLN A 67 22.22 -15.18 -10.16
CA GLN A 67 21.98 -13.95 -10.91
C GLN A 67 20.88 -13.12 -10.26
N ARG A 68 21.10 -11.81 -10.10
CA ARG A 68 20.06 -10.90 -9.62
C ARG A 68 19.01 -10.69 -10.71
N ARG A 69 17.75 -11.04 -10.42
CA ARG A 69 16.61 -10.93 -11.32
C ARG A 69 15.47 -10.16 -10.67
N LEU A 70 14.72 -9.47 -11.51
CA LEU A 70 13.45 -8.86 -11.11
C LEU A 70 12.33 -9.87 -11.35
N PHE A 71 11.60 -10.19 -10.31
CA PHE A 71 10.39 -11.00 -10.37
C PHE A 71 9.17 -10.08 -10.33
N VAL A 72 8.14 -10.43 -11.09
CA VAL A 72 6.84 -9.78 -11.04
C VAL A 72 5.75 -10.83 -10.86
N MET A 73 4.80 -10.55 -10.00
CA MET A 73 3.57 -11.32 -9.92
C MET A 73 2.44 -10.54 -10.56
N THR A 74 1.63 -11.22 -11.35
CA THR A 74 0.45 -10.66 -12.00
C THR A 74 -0.73 -11.58 -11.75
N SER A 75 -1.90 -11.03 -11.48
CA SER A 75 -3.09 -11.80 -11.16
C SER A 75 -4.25 -11.36 -12.04
N HIS A 76 -5.06 -12.34 -12.48
CA HIS A 76 -6.27 -12.11 -13.25
C HIS A 76 -7.27 -13.25 -13.02
N SER A 77 -8.55 -12.90 -12.91
CA SER A 77 -9.64 -13.90 -12.77
C SER A 77 -9.40 -14.90 -11.62
N GLY A 78 -8.81 -14.43 -10.52
CA GLY A 78 -8.55 -15.27 -9.33
C GLY A 78 -7.38 -16.22 -9.46
N GLN A 79 -6.52 -16.05 -10.47
CA GLN A 79 -5.31 -16.82 -10.69
C GLN A 79 -4.10 -15.90 -10.72
N SER A 80 -3.06 -16.27 -9.97
CA SER A 80 -1.78 -15.54 -9.93
C SER A 80 -0.71 -16.23 -10.74
N ASN A 81 0.19 -15.44 -11.31
CA ASN A 81 1.32 -15.88 -12.11
C ASN A 81 2.59 -15.20 -11.66
N VAL A 82 3.75 -15.78 -11.92
CA VAL A 82 5.07 -15.19 -11.70
C VAL A 82 5.89 -15.24 -12.99
N SER A 83 6.62 -14.14 -13.24
CA SER A 83 7.63 -14.05 -14.30
C SER A 83 8.91 -13.46 -13.73
N SER A 84 10.06 -13.77 -14.31
CA SER A 84 11.33 -13.17 -13.92
C SER A 84 12.08 -12.63 -15.13
N GLY A 85 12.90 -11.61 -14.91
CA GLY A 85 13.66 -10.97 -15.96
C GLY A 85 14.85 -10.16 -15.47
N ALA A 86 15.62 -9.60 -16.41
CA ALA A 86 16.76 -8.76 -16.10
C ALA A 86 16.37 -7.33 -15.72
N SER A 87 15.19 -6.88 -16.15
CA SER A 87 14.64 -5.54 -15.88
C SER A 87 13.15 -5.53 -16.12
N ILE A 88 12.51 -4.40 -15.81
CA ILE A 88 11.07 -4.20 -16.04
C ILE A 88 10.68 -4.27 -17.53
N GLU A 89 11.61 -4.02 -18.45
CA GLU A 89 11.39 -4.09 -19.90
C GLU A 89 11.59 -5.52 -20.47
N ARG A 90 12.15 -6.45 -19.67
CA ARG A 90 12.53 -7.78 -20.17
C ARG A 90 12.23 -8.87 -19.15
N PHE A 91 11.01 -9.35 -19.19
CA PHE A 91 10.58 -10.55 -18.47
C PHE A 91 10.61 -11.78 -19.39
N GLY A 92 10.85 -12.95 -18.79
CA GLY A 92 10.73 -14.26 -19.45
C GLY A 92 9.29 -14.77 -19.44
N ALA A 93 9.17 -16.09 -19.63
CA ALA A 93 7.88 -16.76 -19.63
C ALA A 93 7.16 -16.64 -18.29
N THR A 94 5.84 -16.59 -18.37
CA THR A 94 4.94 -16.57 -17.22
C THR A 94 4.67 -17.99 -16.73
N THR A 95 4.76 -18.20 -15.42
CA THR A 95 4.45 -19.48 -14.77
C THR A 95 3.29 -19.28 -13.80
N GLU A 96 2.32 -20.18 -13.85
CA GLU A 96 1.20 -20.20 -12.90
C GLU A 96 1.69 -20.49 -11.47
N VAL A 97 1.14 -19.77 -10.51
CA VAL A 97 1.47 -19.89 -9.10
C VAL A 97 0.58 -20.93 -8.42
N THR A 98 1.17 -21.75 -7.58
CA THR A 98 0.43 -22.70 -6.75
C THR A 98 0.35 -22.22 -5.31
N LEU A 99 -0.86 -22.10 -4.76
CA LEU A 99 -1.11 -21.80 -3.34
C LEU A 99 -1.73 -23.01 -2.63
N ARG A 100 -1.12 -23.49 -1.53
CA ARG A 100 -1.57 -24.69 -0.80
C ARG A 100 -1.52 -24.50 0.73
N PRO A 101 -2.58 -24.93 1.48
CA PRO A 101 -3.88 -25.32 0.93
C PRO A 101 -4.54 -24.12 0.23
N HIS A 102 -5.27 -24.36 -0.84
CA HIS A 102 -5.97 -23.26 -1.52
C HIS A 102 -7.13 -22.77 -0.63
N PRO A 103 -7.26 -21.45 -0.39
CA PRO A 103 -8.27 -20.91 0.53
C PRO A 103 -9.71 -21.01 0.00
N GLY A 104 -9.87 -21.53 -1.22
CA GLY A 104 -11.13 -21.53 -1.98
C GLY A 104 -11.34 -20.22 -2.74
N HIS A 105 -12.10 -20.29 -3.82
CA HIS A 105 -12.44 -19.16 -4.68
C HIS A 105 -11.21 -18.42 -5.28
N GLY A 106 -11.45 -17.27 -5.91
CA GLY A 106 -10.39 -16.50 -6.57
C GLY A 106 -9.36 -15.91 -5.60
N VAL A 107 -8.09 -15.93 -6.03
CA VAL A 107 -6.95 -15.38 -5.27
C VAL A 107 -6.10 -14.50 -6.18
N TRP A 108 -5.91 -13.25 -5.76
CA TRP A 108 -5.02 -12.29 -6.41
C TRP A 108 -3.87 -11.96 -5.47
N MET A 109 -2.63 -12.32 -5.82
CA MET A 109 -1.45 -11.95 -5.05
C MET A 109 -1.10 -10.49 -5.35
N GLU A 110 -1.35 -9.60 -4.39
CA GLU A 110 -1.25 -8.15 -4.60
C GLU A 110 -0.05 -7.49 -3.92
N ALA A 111 0.57 -8.17 -2.98
CA ALA A 111 1.77 -7.66 -2.35
C ALA A 111 2.73 -8.79 -1.98
N VAL A 112 4.03 -8.54 -2.13
CA VAL A 112 5.10 -9.46 -1.71
C VAL A 112 6.16 -8.67 -0.96
N VAL A 113 6.66 -9.24 0.13
CA VAL A 113 7.77 -8.73 0.93
C VAL A 113 8.77 -9.86 1.13
N SER A 114 10.05 -9.62 0.88
CA SER A 114 11.13 -10.58 1.16
C SER A 114 11.71 -10.34 2.56
N ASP A 115 12.15 -11.40 3.23
CA ASP A 115 12.88 -11.32 4.49
C ASP A 115 14.40 -11.15 4.32
N ASP A 116 14.88 -11.00 3.08
CA ASP A 116 16.28 -10.92 2.66
C ASP A 116 17.08 -12.22 2.82
N VAL A 117 16.43 -13.33 3.19
CA VAL A 117 17.13 -14.61 3.41
C VAL A 117 16.75 -15.67 2.37
N GLU A 118 15.64 -15.63 1.74
CA GLU A 118 15.13 -16.56 0.72
C GLU A 118 13.62 -16.81 0.89
N THR A 119 13.00 -16.18 1.91
CA THR A 119 11.57 -16.35 2.16
C THR A 119 10.80 -15.11 1.72
N TRP A 120 9.79 -15.33 0.91
CA TRP A 120 8.85 -14.30 0.51
C TRP A 120 7.55 -14.46 1.28
N TYR A 121 7.00 -13.34 1.75
CA TYR A 121 5.67 -13.26 2.35
C TYR A 121 4.74 -12.52 1.39
N GLY A 122 3.74 -13.25 0.90
CA GLY A 122 2.73 -12.73 -0.01
C GLY A 122 1.44 -12.41 0.75
N TYR A 123 0.78 -11.35 0.29
CA TYR A 123 -0.54 -10.96 0.79
C TYR A 123 -1.48 -10.94 -0.40
N TYR A 124 -2.62 -11.61 -0.24
CA TYR A 124 -3.55 -11.83 -1.34
C TYR A 124 -4.97 -11.37 -1.00
N HIS A 125 -5.62 -10.83 -2.00
CA HIS A 125 -7.06 -10.62 -2.04
C HIS A 125 -7.73 -11.97 -2.34
N ASN A 126 -8.79 -12.30 -1.60
CA ASN A 126 -9.58 -13.51 -1.81
C ASN A 126 -11.07 -13.16 -1.86
N GLU A 127 -11.68 -13.35 -3.00
CA GLU A 127 -13.10 -13.09 -3.20
C GLU A 127 -13.93 -14.28 -2.72
N TRP A 128 -14.63 -14.09 -1.60
CA TRP A 128 -15.50 -15.12 -1.05
C TRP A 128 -16.95 -14.85 -1.44
N PRO A 129 -17.69 -15.83 -1.99
CA PRO A 129 -19.10 -15.65 -2.37
C PRO A 129 -19.98 -15.27 -1.18
N ALA A 130 -20.90 -14.33 -1.39
CA ALA A 130 -21.80 -13.82 -0.38
C ALA A 130 -22.99 -14.77 -0.10
N THR A 131 -22.70 -16.04 0.07
CA THR A 131 -23.73 -17.10 0.28
C THR A 131 -24.52 -16.91 1.57
N ALA A 132 -23.94 -16.26 2.58
CA ALA A 132 -24.65 -15.89 3.81
C ALA A 132 -25.84 -14.94 3.57
N CYS A 133 -25.79 -14.15 2.48
CA CYS A 133 -26.87 -13.27 2.03
C CYS A 133 -27.77 -13.92 0.96
N GLY A 134 -27.56 -15.19 0.62
CA GLY A 134 -28.21 -15.83 -0.54
C GLY A 134 -27.73 -15.29 -1.90
N ARG A 135 -26.60 -14.57 -1.94
CA ARG A 135 -26.04 -13.85 -3.09
C ARG A 135 -24.74 -14.51 -3.54
N GLY A 136 -24.82 -15.70 -4.17
CA GLY A 136 -23.64 -16.40 -4.70
C GLY A 136 -22.99 -15.70 -5.91
N ASP A 137 -23.64 -14.71 -6.48
CA ASP A 137 -23.20 -13.87 -7.61
C ASP A 137 -22.42 -12.62 -7.17
N ARG A 138 -22.23 -12.44 -5.87
CA ARG A 138 -21.53 -11.30 -5.24
C ARG A 138 -20.48 -11.81 -4.28
N PHE A 139 -19.56 -10.92 -3.90
CA PHE A 139 -18.43 -11.27 -3.06
C PHE A 139 -18.37 -10.46 -1.77
N VAL A 140 -17.78 -11.07 -0.77
CA VAL A 140 -17.28 -10.44 0.46
C VAL A 140 -15.78 -10.71 0.48
N PRO A 141 -14.97 -9.80 -0.06
CA PRO A 141 -13.53 -9.98 -0.12
C PRO A 141 -12.89 -9.97 1.27
N ARG A 142 -11.75 -10.65 1.35
CA ARG A 142 -10.92 -10.76 2.54
C ARG A 142 -9.46 -10.87 2.15
N ILE A 143 -8.56 -10.62 3.09
CA ILE A 143 -7.11 -10.61 2.86
C ILE A 143 -6.48 -11.80 3.57
N GLY A 144 -5.69 -12.58 2.83
CA GLY A 144 -4.89 -13.66 3.35
C GLY A 144 -3.40 -13.40 3.24
N ALA A 145 -2.62 -14.26 3.89
CA ALA A 145 -1.17 -14.28 3.79
C ALA A 145 -0.65 -15.65 3.37
N ALA A 146 0.49 -15.67 2.71
CA ALA A 146 1.18 -16.88 2.29
C ALA A 146 2.70 -16.71 2.35
N MET A 147 3.46 -17.80 2.38
CA MET A 147 4.91 -17.78 2.31
C MET A 147 5.43 -18.65 1.17
N SER A 148 6.52 -18.23 0.53
CA SER A 148 7.22 -18.95 -0.52
C SER A 148 8.71 -19.01 -0.25
N THR A 149 9.34 -20.15 -0.56
CA THR A 149 10.80 -20.35 -0.51
C THR A 149 11.39 -20.66 -1.88
N ASP A 150 10.60 -20.53 -2.93
CA ASP A 150 10.97 -20.83 -4.33
C ASP A 150 10.71 -19.64 -5.27
N ARG A 151 10.81 -18.41 -4.74
CA ARG A 151 10.65 -17.14 -5.47
C ARG A 151 9.26 -17.01 -6.10
N GLY A 152 8.24 -17.33 -5.32
CA GLY A 152 6.85 -17.11 -5.69
C GLY A 152 6.26 -18.14 -6.64
N ARG A 153 6.96 -19.23 -6.95
CA ARG A 153 6.41 -20.31 -7.82
C ARG A 153 5.37 -21.14 -7.08
N SER A 154 5.65 -21.43 -5.81
CA SER A 154 4.68 -22.08 -4.93
C SER A 154 4.60 -21.37 -3.58
N TRP A 155 3.41 -21.41 -2.99
CA TRP A 155 3.10 -20.72 -1.75
C TRP A 155 2.41 -21.64 -0.77
N LYS A 156 2.82 -21.54 0.48
CA LYS A 156 2.11 -22.12 1.63
C LYS A 156 1.15 -21.09 2.17
N ASP A 157 -0.14 -21.38 2.22
CA ASP A 157 -1.14 -20.53 2.84
C ASP A 157 -0.91 -20.42 4.36
N LEU A 158 -0.89 -19.21 4.87
CA LEU A 158 -0.83 -18.88 6.29
C LEU A 158 -2.22 -18.51 6.86
N GLY A 159 -3.24 -18.49 5.99
CA GLY A 159 -4.63 -18.23 6.33
C GLY A 159 -5.05 -16.78 6.18
N ILE A 160 -6.34 -16.54 6.46
CA ILE A 160 -6.94 -15.22 6.40
C ILE A 160 -6.45 -14.38 7.59
N VAL A 161 -5.93 -13.20 7.29
CA VAL A 161 -5.33 -12.27 8.25
C VAL A 161 -6.21 -11.08 8.55
N LEU A 162 -7.03 -10.66 7.59
CA LEU A 162 -7.96 -9.55 7.76
C LEU A 162 -9.26 -9.85 7.00
N GLN A 163 -10.37 -9.79 7.71
CA GLN A 163 -11.72 -9.82 7.14
C GLN A 163 -12.69 -9.07 8.03
N ALA A 164 -13.72 -8.48 7.42
CA ALA A 164 -14.77 -7.75 8.12
C ALA A 164 -15.70 -8.71 8.89
N THR A 165 -16.38 -8.18 9.91
CA THR A 165 -17.44 -8.90 10.60
C THR A 165 -18.65 -9.12 9.69
N GLN A 166 -19.35 -10.25 9.83
CA GLN A 166 -20.51 -10.55 8.99
C GLN A 166 -21.61 -9.49 9.11
N SER A 167 -21.78 -8.89 10.28
CA SER A 167 -22.81 -7.86 10.53
C SER A 167 -22.64 -6.59 9.70
N THR A 168 -21.46 -6.40 9.08
CA THR A 168 -21.17 -5.22 8.23
C THR A 168 -21.42 -5.48 6.74
N THR A 169 -22.00 -6.63 6.38
CA THR A 169 -22.32 -6.99 5.01
C THR A 169 -23.67 -6.35 4.60
N ALA A 170 -23.71 -5.72 3.42
CA ALA A 170 -24.89 -5.10 2.83
C ALA A 170 -25.59 -6.08 1.90
N CYS A 171 -26.40 -7.01 2.44
CA CYS A 171 -27.06 -8.02 1.65
C CYS A 171 -28.06 -7.46 0.60
N ASP A 172 -28.53 -6.25 0.83
CA ASP A 172 -29.42 -5.45 -0.04
C ASP A 172 -28.66 -4.57 -1.06
N SER A 173 -27.33 -4.66 -1.10
CA SER A 173 -26.49 -3.87 -2.00
C SER A 173 -26.86 -4.03 -3.47
N THR A 174 -26.85 -2.92 -4.21
CA THR A 174 -26.94 -2.87 -5.68
C THR A 174 -25.60 -3.04 -6.37
N ASN A 175 -24.47 -2.92 -5.65
CA ASN A 175 -23.14 -3.09 -6.21
C ASN A 175 -22.99 -4.44 -6.93
N ARG A 176 -22.33 -4.44 -8.10
CA ARG A 176 -22.23 -5.62 -8.97
C ARG A 176 -21.15 -6.61 -8.54
N TYR A 177 -20.22 -6.22 -7.69
CA TYR A 177 -19.07 -7.04 -7.32
C TYR A 177 -19.11 -7.40 -5.84
N VAL A 178 -19.12 -6.40 -4.97
CA VAL A 178 -18.96 -6.59 -3.53
C VAL A 178 -20.16 -6.10 -2.74
N ILE A 179 -20.47 -6.79 -1.64
CA ILE A 179 -21.53 -6.43 -0.71
C ILE A 179 -21.00 -6.24 0.72
N GLY A 180 -19.74 -5.99 0.86
CA GLY A 180 -19.02 -5.81 2.12
C GLY A 180 -17.58 -6.29 2.01
N GLY A 181 -16.94 -6.52 3.15
CA GLY A 181 -15.59 -7.09 3.19
C GLY A 181 -14.45 -6.06 3.10
N VAL A 182 -13.24 -6.58 2.87
CA VAL A 182 -11.99 -5.82 2.75
C VAL A 182 -11.09 -6.47 1.70
N GLY A 183 -10.46 -5.67 0.84
CA GLY A 183 -9.63 -6.21 -0.24
C GLY A 183 -8.83 -5.13 -0.95
N ASP A 184 -8.36 -5.40 -2.17
CA ASP A 184 -7.55 -4.48 -2.99
C ASP A 184 -6.48 -3.79 -2.14
N LEU A 185 -5.33 -4.43 -2.01
CA LEU A 185 -4.37 -4.09 -0.96
C LEU A 185 -2.99 -3.73 -1.49
N SER A 186 -2.23 -3.03 -0.66
CA SER A 186 -0.80 -2.84 -0.77
C SER A 186 -0.15 -3.04 0.58
N VAL A 187 1.09 -3.54 0.62
CA VAL A 187 1.81 -3.79 1.88
C VAL A 187 3.17 -3.11 1.85
N MET A 188 3.51 -2.45 2.95
CA MET A 188 4.83 -1.87 3.17
C MET A 188 5.45 -2.42 4.45
N LEU A 189 6.71 -2.89 4.36
CA LEU A 189 7.53 -3.16 5.54
C LEU A 189 8.22 -1.87 5.96
N ASP A 190 8.20 -1.55 7.25
CA ASP A 190 8.95 -0.39 7.73
C ASP A 190 10.48 -0.62 7.65
N PRO A 191 11.29 0.44 7.60
CA PRO A 191 12.74 0.32 7.47
C PRO A 191 13.40 -0.48 8.62
N ASP A 192 12.82 -0.41 9.81
CA ASP A 192 13.34 -1.10 11.00
C ASP A 192 12.88 -2.57 11.09
N LYS A 193 12.10 -3.03 10.10
CA LYS A 193 11.49 -4.37 10.07
C LYS A 193 10.71 -4.70 11.35
N LYS A 194 10.04 -3.71 11.91
CA LYS A 194 9.22 -3.86 13.11
C LYS A 194 7.77 -4.19 12.78
N TYR A 195 7.21 -3.50 11.78
CA TYR A 195 5.84 -3.66 11.34
C TYR A 195 5.71 -3.78 9.83
N LEU A 196 4.77 -4.64 9.41
CA LEU A 196 4.15 -4.63 8.10
C LEU A 196 2.89 -3.78 8.17
N TYR A 197 2.73 -2.82 7.28
CA TYR A 197 1.54 -1.98 7.13
C TYR A 197 0.75 -2.48 5.91
N ILE A 198 -0.50 -2.83 6.14
CA ILE A 198 -1.43 -3.34 5.12
C ILE A 198 -2.43 -2.21 4.83
N PHE A 199 -2.31 -1.58 3.68
CA PHE A 199 -3.29 -0.61 3.17
C PHE A 199 -4.31 -1.34 2.34
N TYR A 200 -5.60 -1.06 2.53
CA TYR A 200 -6.65 -1.85 1.89
C TYR A 200 -7.94 -1.06 1.72
N SER A 201 -8.77 -1.51 0.78
CA SER A 201 -10.13 -1.00 0.60
C SER A 201 -11.09 -1.63 1.59
N GLN A 202 -11.97 -0.83 2.18
CA GLN A 202 -13.09 -1.27 3.00
C GLN A 202 -14.40 -1.04 2.25
N TYR A 203 -15.21 -2.10 2.15
CA TYR A 203 -16.50 -2.13 1.44
C TYR A 203 -17.67 -2.42 2.39
N GLN A 204 -17.55 -2.03 3.65
CA GLN A 204 -18.54 -2.35 4.67
C GLN A 204 -19.85 -1.56 4.46
N ARG A 205 -20.94 -1.99 5.11
CA ARG A 205 -22.29 -1.41 4.91
C ARG A 205 -22.34 0.08 5.25
N GLN A 206 -21.75 0.47 6.38
CA GLN A 206 -21.82 1.85 6.87
C GLN A 206 -20.88 2.76 6.07
N LEU A 207 -21.39 3.93 5.65
CA LEU A 207 -20.63 4.91 4.85
C LEU A 207 -19.31 5.31 5.53
N GLU A 208 -19.33 5.56 6.83
CA GLU A 208 -18.16 5.94 7.62
C GLU A 208 -17.10 4.83 7.74
N ALA A 209 -17.46 3.61 7.38
CA ALA A 209 -16.58 2.44 7.35
C ALA A 209 -16.13 2.08 5.92
N GLN A 210 -16.41 2.94 4.94
CA GLN A 210 -16.00 2.74 3.54
C GLN A 210 -14.81 3.62 3.18
N GLY A 211 -13.98 3.17 2.23
CA GLY A 211 -12.82 3.89 1.74
C GLY A 211 -11.52 3.12 1.97
N VAL A 212 -10.40 3.82 1.97
CA VAL A 212 -9.08 3.21 2.16
C VAL A 212 -8.64 3.29 3.62
N ALA A 213 -8.24 2.18 4.17
CA ALA A 213 -7.83 2.02 5.56
C ALA A 213 -6.45 1.37 5.69
N VAL A 214 -5.93 1.32 6.91
CA VAL A 214 -4.66 0.68 7.20
C VAL A 214 -4.73 -0.18 8.45
N ALA A 215 -4.05 -1.32 8.37
CA ALA A 215 -3.76 -2.20 9.49
C ALA A 215 -2.26 -2.45 9.56
N ARG A 216 -1.75 -2.96 10.68
CA ARG A 216 -0.36 -3.38 10.80
C ARG A 216 -0.21 -4.71 11.52
N LEU A 217 0.84 -5.44 11.13
CA LEU A 217 1.25 -6.70 11.70
C LEU A 217 2.69 -6.58 12.17
N ARG A 218 3.04 -7.04 13.37
CA ARG A 218 4.45 -7.10 13.75
C ARG A 218 5.20 -8.05 12.82
N TRP A 219 6.37 -7.64 12.32
CA TRP A 219 7.19 -8.48 11.46
C TRP A 219 7.54 -9.84 12.11
N ALA A 220 7.70 -9.85 13.43
CA ALA A 220 7.93 -11.07 14.19
C ALA A 220 6.76 -12.08 14.16
N ASP A 221 5.55 -11.62 13.81
CA ASP A 221 4.36 -12.46 13.74
C ASP A 221 4.03 -12.93 12.29
N ARG A 222 4.88 -12.63 11.30
CA ARG A 222 4.64 -12.89 9.87
C ARG A 222 4.37 -14.35 9.52
N ASP A 223 4.95 -15.30 10.28
CA ASP A 223 4.76 -16.74 10.04
C ASP A 223 3.42 -17.27 10.59
N ARG A 224 2.76 -16.50 11.47
CA ARG A 224 1.46 -16.82 12.07
C ARG A 224 0.62 -15.56 12.24
N PRO A 225 0.23 -14.91 11.13
CA PRO A 225 -0.36 -13.57 11.16
C PRO A 225 -1.82 -13.54 11.64
N ALA A 226 -2.55 -14.64 11.52
CA ALA A 226 -3.97 -14.69 11.84
C ALA A 226 -4.26 -14.32 13.32
N GLY A 227 -5.12 -13.33 13.54
CA GLY A 227 -5.47 -12.82 14.86
C GLY A 227 -4.46 -11.86 15.49
N ARG A 228 -3.40 -11.46 14.77
CA ARG A 228 -2.30 -10.62 15.28
C ARG A 228 -2.21 -9.24 14.66
N VAL A 229 -3.18 -8.92 13.82
CA VAL A 229 -3.26 -7.62 13.15
C VAL A 229 -3.80 -6.57 14.12
N ALA A 230 -3.17 -5.40 14.15
CA ALA A 230 -3.69 -4.20 14.78
C ALA A 230 -4.33 -3.32 13.70
N ILE A 231 -5.48 -2.73 13.96
CA ILE A 231 -6.15 -1.80 13.06
C ILE A 231 -5.98 -0.36 13.54
N TRP A 232 -5.93 0.58 12.62
CA TRP A 232 -5.98 2.00 12.93
C TRP A 232 -7.43 2.43 13.14
N ARG A 233 -7.78 2.87 14.36
CA ARG A 233 -9.14 3.29 14.66
C ARG A 233 -9.16 4.42 15.69
N SER A 234 -9.96 5.46 15.39
CA SER A 234 -10.14 6.61 16.28
C SER A 234 -8.83 7.26 16.72
N GLY A 235 -7.83 7.33 15.83
CA GLY A 235 -6.54 7.97 16.11
C GLY A 235 -5.53 7.11 16.87
N ILE A 236 -5.79 5.82 17.06
CA ILE A 236 -4.88 4.89 17.74
C ILE A 236 -4.74 3.56 17.01
N TRP A 237 -3.63 2.89 17.23
CA TRP A 237 -3.47 1.49 16.85
C TRP A 237 -4.13 0.60 17.90
N GLU A 238 -5.21 -0.10 17.52
CA GLU A 238 -5.87 -1.09 18.38
C GLU A 238 -5.24 -2.48 18.18
N PRO A 239 -4.33 -2.93 19.04
CA PRO A 239 -3.89 -4.32 19.05
C PRO A 239 -5.03 -5.20 19.58
N ASN A 240 -5.11 -6.43 19.12
CA ASN A 240 -6.14 -7.40 19.55
C ASN A 240 -7.59 -6.95 19.26
N ALA A 241 -7.79 -6.12 18.24
CA ALA A 241 -9.14 -5.74 17.79
C ALA A 241 -9.91 -6.93 17.20
N GLY A 242 -9.20 -7.97 16.74
CA GLY A 242 -9.78 -9.17 16.15
C GLY A 242 -10.59 -9.97 17.15
N ARG A 243 -11.71 -10.54 16.68
CA ARG A 243 -12.57 -11.45 17.40
C ARG A 243 -12.72 -12.75 16.64
N ARG A 244 -12.95 -13.86 17.35
CA ARG A 244 -13.25 -15.14 16.70
C ARG A 244 -14.76 -15.29 16.56
N GLU A 245 -15.21 -15.34 15.34
CA GLU A 245 -16.61 -15.48 14.98
C GLU A 245 -16.83 -16.71 14.07
N PRO A 246 -18.02 -17.34 14.07
CA PRO A 246 -18.34 -18.36 13.09
C PRO A 246 -18.20 -17.80 11.68
N SER A 247 -17.44 -18.48 10.83
CA SER A 247 -17.22 -18.07 9.45
C SER A 247 -18.56 -17.93 8.71
N ALA A 248 -18.81 -16.77 8.13
CA ALA A 248 -19.94 -16.54 7.24
C ALA A 248 -19.89 -17.39 5.97
N ALA A 249 -18.70 -17.88 5.64
CA ALA A 249 -18.39 -18.58 4.42
C ALA A 249 -18.79 -20.05 4.41
N LEU A 250 -18.99 -20.70 5.58
CA LEU A 250 -19.28 -22.13 5.68
C LEU A 250 -20.70 -22.39 6.18
N PRO A 251 -21.49 -23.23 5.50
CA PRO A 251 -22.84 -23.56 5.94
C PRO A 251 -22.86 -24.45 7.18
N GLY A 252 -23.78 -24.20 8.10
CA GLY A 252 -24.17 -25.09 9.18
C GLY A 252 -23.04 -25.48 10.14
N ALA A 253 -22.94 -26.81 10.42
CA ALA A 253 -21.99 -27.39 11.38
C ALA A 253 -20.52 -27.30 10.99
N MET A 254 -20.21 -26.92 9.74
CA MET A 254 -18.85 -26.74 9.25
C MET A 254 -18.28 -25.35 9.50
N ARG A 255 -19.04 -24.44 10.14
CA ARG A 255 -18.57 -23.09 10.48
C ARG A 255 -17.36 -23.17 11.41
N ARG A 256 -16.20 -22.80 10.89
CA ARG A 256 -15.00 -22.59 11.70
C ARG A 256 -15.07 -21.22 12.37
N LEU A 257 -14.44 -21.11 13.54
CA LEU A 257 -14.20 -19.78 14.10
C LEU A 257 -13.03 -19.14 13.36
N GLU A 258 -13.29 -18.03 12.70
CA GLU A 258 -12.29 -17.22 11.99
C GLU A 258 -12.07 -15.89 12.70
N TRP A 259 -10.90 -15.28 12.46
CA TRP A 259 -10.64 -13.95 12.97
C TRP A 259 -11.31 -12.91 12.09
N THR A 260 -12.16 -12.09 12.71
CA THR A 260 -12.81 -10.92 12.08
C THR A 260 -12.39 -9.65 12.79
N TYR A 261 -12.47 -8.53 12.10
CA TYR A 261 -12.05 -7.24 12.62
C TYR A 261 -13.17 -6.21 12.43
N PRO A 262 -13.36 -5.30 13.42
CA PRO A 262 -14.23 -4.15 13.22
C PRO A 262 -13.66 -3.23 12.14
N ALA A 263 -14.47 -2.31 11.62
CA ALA A 263 -14.01 -1.30 10.67
C ALA A 263 -12.87 -0.48 11.24
N ALA A 264 -11.81 -0.29 10.46
CA ALA A 264 -10.80 0.72 10.73
C ALA A 264 -11.31 2.11 10.39
N THR A 265 -10.70 3.17 10.93
CA THR A 265 -10.95 4.54 10.49
C THR A 265 -10.34 4.72 9.10
N PRO A 266 -11.12 5.09 8.07
CA PRO A 266 -10.57 5.34 6.75
C PRO A 266 -9.56 6.50 6.76
N LEU A 267 -8.44 6.32 6.06
CA LEU A 267 -7.47 7.38 5.77
C LEU A 267 -8.06 8.39 4.78
N VAL A 268 -8.84 7.87 3.85
CA VAL A 268 -9.58 8.63 2.85
C VAL A 268 -10.99 8.12 2.86
N SER A 269 -11.92 8.98 3.26
CA SER A 269 -13.33 8.64 3.44
C SER A 269 -14.09 8.62 2.12
N THR A 270 -15.12 7.79 2.07
CA THR A 270 -16.12 7.75 1.01
C THR A 270 -17.19 8.83 1.28
N THR A 271 -17.64 9.51 0.24
CA THR A 271 -18.69 10.53 0.35
C THR A 271 -20.05 10.05 -0.17
N GLN A 272 -20.06 9.05 -1.07
CA GLN A 272 -21.26 8.36 -1.55
C GLN A 272 -21.00 6.85 -1.50
N ALA A 273 -21.86 6.11 -0.83
CA ALA A 273 -21.64 4.73 -0.45
C ALA A 273 -21.61 3.76 -1.64
N TRP A 274 -20.85 2.67 -1.50
CA TRP A 274 -20.78 1.57 -2.45
C TRP A 274 -22.09 0.81 -2.63
N HIS A 275 -23.03 0.93 -1.68
CA HIS A 275 -24.18 0.05 -1.55
C HIS A 275 -25.52 0.75 -1.71
N ASP A 276 -25.53 2.04 -1.95
CA ASP A 276 -26.74 2.81 -2.14
C ASP A 276 -27.29 2.66 -3.56
N ALA A 277 -28.65 2.76 -3.70
CA ALA A 277 -29.36 2.48 -4.94
C ALA A 277 -29.25 3.57 -6.03
N ASP A 278 -28.46 4.62 -5.81
CA ASP A 278 -28.45 5.81 -6.66
C ASP A 278 -27.48 5.76 -7.84
N ASP A 279 -26.88 4.61 -8.16
CA ASP A 279 -25.87 4.42 -9.22
C ASP A 279 -24.65 5.39 -9.11
N LYS A 280 -24.56 6.14 -8.03
CA LYS A 280 -23.50 7.10 -7.78
C LYS A 280 -22.64 6.62 -6.63
N VAL A 281 -21.37 6.45 -6.90
CA VAL A 281 -20.37 6.15 -5.87
C VAL A 281 -19.33 7.26 -5.91
N ASP A 282 -18.86 7.68 -4.76
CA ASP A 282 -17.72 8.57 -4.63
C ASP A 282 -16.79 8.02 -3.56
N ALA A 283 -16.02 7.02 -3.96
CA ALA A 283 -15.19 6.25 -3.06
C ALA A 283 -13.76 6.07 -3.59
N TYR A 284 -12.79 6.25 -2.71
CA TYR A 284 -11.40 5.87 -2.98
C TYR A 284 -11.19 4.40 -2.65
N TRP A 285 -10.39 3.72 -3.50
CA TRP A 285 -10.10 2.29 -3.37
C TRP A 285 -8.79 1.91 -4.06
N GLY A 286 -8.35 0.65 -3.90
CA GLY A 286 -7.18 0.07 -4.56
C GLY A 286 -5.89 0.83 -4.27
N PRO A 287 -5.46 0.93 -3.00
CA PRO A 287 -4.24 1.65 -2.65
C PRO A 287 -3.01 0.95 -3.19
N ALA A 288 -2.04 1.72 -3.72
CA ALA A 288 -0.70 1.26 -4.05
C ALA A 288 0.34 2.18 -3.40
N VAL A 289 1.11 1.65 -2.46
CA VAL A 289 2.01 2.43 -1.61
C VAL A 289 3.47 2.09 -1.87
N HIS A 290 4.32 3.14 -1.98
CA HIS A 290 5.76 2.99 -2.11
C HIS A 290 6.53 4.06 -1.33
N TRP A 291 7.78 3.79 -0.99
CA TRP A 291 8.73 4.80 -0.52
C TRP A 291 9.33 5.54 -1.71
N ASN A 292 9.28 6.86 -1.69
CA ASN A 292 9.92 7.71 -2.69
C ASN A 292 11.23 8.28 -2.14
N THR A 293 12.35 7.82 -2.69
CA THR A 293 13.69 8.19 -2.21
C THR A 293 14.08 9.64 -2.49
N ALA A 294 13.45 10.30 -3.46
CA ALA A 294 13.71 11.70 -3.79
C ALA A 294 12.90 12.66 -2.94
N LEU A 295 11.67 12.30 -2.60
CA LEU A 295 10.81 13.05 -1.69
C LEU A 295 11.16 12.77 -0.23
N GLU A 296 11.73 11.60 0.08
CA GLU A 296 11.86 11.05 1.42
C GLU A 296 10.49 10.94 2.11
N GLN A 297 9.51 10.45 1.36
CA GLN A 297 8.13 10.25 1.81
C GLN A 297 7.53 8.98 1.23
N TYR A 298 6.52 8.46 1.90
CA TYR A 298 5.63 7.46 1.35
C TYR A 298 4.63 8.13 0.42
N VAL A 299 4.34 7.45 -0.68
CA VAL A 299 3.40 7.89 -1.71
C VAL A 299 2.36 6.80 -1.87
N MET A 300 1.09 7.17 -1.86
CA MET A 300 -0.04 6.28 -2.09
C MET A 300 -0.78 6.73 -3.34
N LEU A 301 -0.91 5.85 -4.32
CA LEU A 301 -1.84 6.01 -5.43
C LEU A 301 -3.20 5.41 -5.07
N LEU A 302 -4.25 6.00 -5.61
CA LEU A 302 -5.63 5.65 -5.32
C LEU A 302 -6.48 5.73 -6.59
N ASN A 303 -7.37 4.76 -6.78
CA ASN A 303 -8.50 4.91 -7.66
C ASN A 303 -9.60 5.74 -6.97
N ARG A 304 -10.42 6.46 -7.75
CA ARG A 304 -11.68 7.03 -7.29
C ARG A 304 -12.81 6.56 -8.20
N ALA A 305 -13.74 5.83 -7.64
CA ALA A 305 -14.92 5.36 -8.34
C ALA A 305 -15.98 6.46 -8.43
N LYS A 306 -16.79 6.43 -9.49
CA LYS A 306 -17.92 7.34 -9.71
C LYS A 306 -19.28 6.61 -9.81
N ASP A 307 -19.25 5.29 -9.86
CA ASP A 307 -20.43 4.44 -9.97
C ASP A 307 -20.19 3.06 -9.35
N GLU A 308 -21.26 2.29 -9.15
CA GLU A 308 -21.26 0.95 -8.57
C GLU A 308 -20.49 -0.12 -9.39
N ASN A 309 -20.15 0.20 -10.65
CA ASN A 309 -19.38 -0.67 -11.54
C ASN A 309 -17.88 -0.35 -11.52
N TYR A 310 -17.41 0.41 -10.53
CA TYR A 310 -16.03 0.88 -10.44
C TYR A 310 -15.58 1.74 -11.64
N GLY A 311 -16.54 2.43 -12.30
CA GLY A 311 -16.23 3.43 -13.30
C GLY A 311 -15.29 4.48 -12.73
N GLN A 312 -14.19 4.77 -13.43
CA GLN A 312 -13.13 5.65 -12.94
C GLN A 312 -13.50 7.13 -13.07
N GLU A 313 -13.54 7.83 -11.95
CA GLU A 313 -13.54 9.28 -11.90
C GLU A 313 -12.12 9.82 -12.15
N GLY A 314 -11.13 9.19 -11.54
CA GLY A 314 -9.74 9.58 -11.69
C GLY A 314 -8.79 8.73 -10.85
N ILE A 315 -7.50 9.05 -11.05
CA ILE A 315 -6.39 8.53 -10.23
C ILE A 315 -5.88 9.67 -9.37
N TYR A 316 -5.58 9.36 -8.12
CA TYR A 316 -5.16 10.32 -7.10
C TYR A 316 -3.86 9.89 -6.43
N VAL A 317 -3.16 10.87 -5.86
CA VAL A 317 -1.92 10.67 -5.12
C VAL A 317 -2.01 11.35 -3.76
N SER A 318 -1.53 10.67 -2.71
CA SER A 318 -1.40 11.15 -1.34
C SER A 318 0.01 10.87 -0.83
N PHE A 319 0.48 11.68 0.12
CA PHE A 319 1.85 11.64 0.63
C PHE A 319 1.84 11.57 2.16
N SER A 320 2.81 10.86 2.75
CA SER A 320 3.04 10.83 4.19
C SER A 320 4.52 10.72 4.53
N PRO A 321 5.01 11.42 5.54
CA PRO A 321 6.39 11.27 6.00
C PRO A 321 6.63 9.96 6.75
N THR A 322 5.60 9.26 7.22
CA THR A 322 5.70 8.06 8.03
C THR A 322 4.53 7.10 7.80
N LEU A 323 4.74 5.81 8.07
CA LEU A 323 3.69 4.80 8.12
C LEU A 323 3.06 4.68 9.52
N ASP A 324 3.77 5.10 10.57
CA ASP A 324 3.37 4.85 11.96
C ASP A 324 2.23 5.74 12.44
N ASP A 325 2.11 6.94 11.88
CA ASP A 325 0.99 7.84 12.10
C ASP A 325 0.13 8.03 10.83
N PRO A 326 -0.93 7.24 10.67
CA PRO A 326 -1.81 7.32 9.52
C PRO A 326 -2.57 8.64 9.36
N SER A 327 -2.64 9.47 10.40
CA SER A 327 -3.29 10.79 10.31
C SER A 327 -2.49 11.81 9.48
N LEU A 328 -1.23 11.52 9.18
CA LEU A 328 -0.33 12.39 8.42
C LEU A 328 -0.42 12.21 6.90
N TRP A 329 -1.26 11.30 6.40
CA TRP A 329 -1.50 11.23 4.97
C TRP A 329 -2.16 12.51 4.46
N SER A 330 -1.58 13.11 3.44
CA SER A 330 -2.11 14.33 2.84
C SER A 330 -3.48 14.07 2.18
N PRO A 331 -4.35 15.07 2.05
CA PRO A 331 -5.53 14.94 1.19
C PRO A 331 -5.14 14.50 -0.22
N PRO A 332 -5.89 13.56 -0.85
CA PRO A 332 -5.58 13.09 -2.20
C PRO A 332 -5.62 14.21 -3.24
N GLN A 333 -4.56 14.30 -4.03
CA GLN A 333 -4.45 15.23 -5.16
C GLN A 333 -4.75 14.46 -6.46
N LYS A 334 -5.59 15.03 -7.34
CA LYS A 334 -5.89 14.39 -8.62
C LYS A 334 -4.66 14.38 -9.52
N LEU A 335 -4.26 13.20 -9.97
CA LEU A 335 -3.14 12.97 -10.89
C LEU A 335 -3.63 12.83 -12.34
N LEU A 336 -4.76 12.15 -12.56
CA LEU A 336 -5.32 11.85 -13.87
C LEU A 336 -6.84 11.81 -13.79
N THR A 337 -7.53 12.36 -14.78
CA THR A 337 -8.98 12.20 -14.95
C THR A 337 -9.27 10.90 -15.71
N GLY A 338 -10.22 10.11 -15.23
CA GLY A 338 -10.49 8.77 -15.76
C GLY A 338 -9.35 7.81 -15.42
N GLY A 339 -8.83 7.12 -16.42
CA GLY A 339 -7.77 6.11 -16.25
C GLY A 339 -8.32 4.68 -16.18
N LYS A 340 -7.46 3.76 -15.76
CA LYS A 340 -7.81 2.34 -15.53
C LYS A 340 -7.55 1.96 -14.09
N TRP A 341 -8.00 0.78 -13.70
CA TRP A 341 -7.84 0.23 -12.36
C TRP A 341 -6.37 -0.03 -12.02
N TYR A 342 -6.09 -0.17 -10.72
CA TYR A 342 -4.79 -0.54 -10.17
C TYR A 342 -3.64 0.36 -10.63
N PRO A 343 -3.71 1.68 -10.32
CA PRO A 343 -2.60 2.58 -10.56
C PRO A 343 -1.41 2.19 -9.67
N GLN A 344 -0.24 2.03 -10.26
CA GLN A 344 0.95 1.58 -9.55
C GLN A 344 2.19 2.29 -10.07
N VAL A 345 3.07 2.68 -9.15
CA VAL A 345 4.39 3.20 -9.48
C VAL A 345 5.40 2.07 -9.40
N VAL A 346 6.27 1.96 -10.40
CA VAL A 346 7.38 1.02 -10.37
C VAL A 346 8.69 1.77 -10.62
N GLY A 347 9.58 1.73 -9.63
CA GLY A 347 10.90 2.34 -9.72
C GLY A 347 11.76 1.66 -10.78
N SER A 348 12.53 2.45 -11.54
CA SER A 348 13.36 1.98 -12.64
C SER A 348 14.83 1.80 -12.26
N ALA A 349 15.24 2.09 -11.03
CA ALA A 349 16.63 1.93 -10.58
C ALA A 349 17.03 0.45 -10.59
N PRO A 350 18.05 0.04 -11.37
CA PRO A 350 18.45 -1.35 -11.49
C PRO A 350 18.82 -1.97 -10.13
N GLY A 351 18.29 -3.16 -9.84
CA GLY A 351 18.54 -3.90 -8.60
C GLY A 351 17.88 -3.32 -7.34
N ILE A 352 17.17 -2.19 -7.42
CA ILE A 352 16.56 -1.50 -6.28
C ILE A 352 15.09 -1.16 -6.55
N GLY A 353 14.80 -0.56 -7.70
CA GLY A 353 13.46 -0.07 -8.04
C GLY A 353 12.44 -1.21 -8.14
N THR A 354 11.31 -1.06 -7.46
CA THR A 354 10.19 -2.00 -7.44
C THR A 354 8.88 -1.23 -7.28
N ASP A 355 7.79 -1.93 -7.06
CA ASP A 355 6.52 -1.34 -6.61
C ASP A 355 6.57 -0.77 -5.18
N LYS A 356 7.65 -1.03 -4.43
CA LYS A 356 7.86 -0.54 -3.05
C LYS A 356 8.87 0.60 -2.96
N ILE A 357 9.73 0.77 -3.96
CA ILE A 357 10.79 1.78 -3.94
C ILE A 357 10.86 2.47 -5.30
N ALA A 358 10.68 3.79 -5.30
CA ALA A 358 10.79 4.64 -6.49
C ALA A 358 11.64 5.89 -6.20
N GLY A 359 12.17 6.51 -7.26
CA GLY A 359 12.90 7.78 -7.20
C GLY A 359 12.08 8.97 -7.69
N ALA A 360 12.77 10.06 -8.07
CA ALA A 360 12.14 11.27 -8.58
C ALA A 360 11.33 11.03 -9.88
N SER A 361 11.71 10.02 -10.67
CA SER A 361 11.00 9.60 -11.87
C SER A 361 10.88 8.08 -11.87
N ALA A 362 9.70 7.57 -12.26
CA ALA A 362 9.40 6.14 -12.26
C ALA A 362 8.35 5.81 -13.33
N ARG A 363 8.16 4.52 -13.61
CA ARG A 363 7.06 4.07 -14.47
C ARG A 363 5.73 4.15 -13.72
N PHE A 364 4.70 4.63 -14.41
CA PHE A 364 3.33 4.64 -13.93
C PHE A 364 2.50 3.63 -14.71
N PHE A 365 1.98 2.63 -14.02
CA PHE A 365 1.15 1.56 -14.59
C PHE A 365 -0.31 1.72 -14.17
N MET A 366 -1.21 1.21 -15.02
CA MET A 366 -2.62 0.98 -14.73
C MET A 366 -3.01 -0.35 -15.39
N SER A 367 -3.59 -1.30 -14.65
CA SER A 367 -3.91 -2.66 -15.13
C SER A 367 -2.74 -3.30 -15.90
N GLY A 368 -1.53 -3.22 -15.33
CA GLY A 368 -0.32 -3.81 -15.90
C GLY A 368 0.25 -3.13 -17.16
N ARG A 369 -0.32 -2.01 -17.61
CA ARG A 369 0.18 -1.23 -18.74
C ARG A 369 0.64 0.16 -18.31
N SER A 370 1.80 0.57 -18.82
CA SER A 370 2.39 1.89 -18.62
C SER A 370 2.55 2.59 -19.97
N ASP A 371 1.91 3.75 -20.12
CA ASP A 371 2.11 4.69 -21.22
C ASP A 371 2.75 6.00 -20.71
N TRP A 372 3.17 6.03 -19.42
CA TRP A 372 3.57 7.22 -18.70
C TRP A 372 4.78 7.00 -17.79
N MET A 373 5.58 8.05 -17.65
CA MET A 373 6.43 8.26 -16.47
C MET A 373 5.66 9.12 -15.47
N ILE A 374 5.86 8.87 -14.18
CA ILE A 374 5.44 9.76 -13.11
C ILE A 374 6.68 10.46 -12.54
N ASN A 375 6.59 11.78 -12.37
CA ASN A 375 7.67 12.62 -11.88
C ASN A 375 7.24 13.29 -10.59
N PHE A 376 8.09 13.20 -9.56
CA PHE A 376 7.83 13.73 -8.23
C PHE A 376 8.72 14.93 -7.95
N THR A 377 8.16 15.98 -7.33
CA THR A 377 8.87 17.20 -6.91
C THR A 377 8.47 17.56 -5.47
N LYS A 378 9.43 18.13 -4.71
CA LYS A 378 9.19 18.78 -3.41
C LYS A 378 8.53 20.13 -3.60
#